data_86a29e47b80d8f29b07f9ba72c06170a
#
_entry.id   86a29e47b80d8f29b07f9ba72c06170a
#
_cell.length_a   1.000
_cell.length_b   1.000
_cell.length_c   1.000
_cell.angle_alpha   90.00
_cell.angle_beta   90.00
_cell.angle_gamma   90.00
#
_symmetry.space_group_name_H-M   'P 1'
#
loop_
_entity.id
_entity.type
_entity.pdbx_description
1 polymer ?
#
loop_
_entity_poly.entity_id
_entity_poly.type
_entity_poly.pdbx_seq_one_letter_code
_entity_poly.pdbx_strand_id
1 'polypeptide(L)'
;MIKGVDVSEHNGEIDWHVMKENGIEFAIVRCTYGKHEVDENFIENVRNAHAVGIKCGAYHYSYALSVEDAVIEAEHCREVIDHSGLLLELPVFFDMEDADGYKERHGFNFDFNEITAICRAFITHLGLNCGVYASYSWLESYIDWVSLGCAVWNAQWSSNDDFKGYMWQFTDNMYIPTGNEKYDGNYMYVDTL
;
A
#
# COMPACT_ATOMS: atom_id res chain seq x y z
N MET A 1 -4.57 -9.46 -16.09
CA MET A 1 -3.83 -9.03 -14.89
C MET A 1 -2.62 -8.23 -15.32
N ILE A 2 -2.34 -7.14 -14.66
CA ILE A 2 -1.19 -6.26 -14.90
C ILE A 2 -0.18 -6.51 -13.79
N LYS A 3 1.11 -6.65 -14.13
CA LYS A 3 2.18 -6.95 -13.17
C LYS A 3 2.77 -5.66 -12.61
N GLY A 4 2.98 -5.61 -11.30
CA GLY A 4 3.57 -4.46 -10.62
C GLY A 4 4.41 -4.85 -9.42
N VAL A 5 4.89 -3.82 -8.74
CA VAL A 5 5.66 -3.92 -7.49
C VAL A 5 5.08 -2.97 -6.45
N ASP A 6 5.31 -3.25 -5.17
CA ASP A 6 5.28 -2.21 -4.16
C ASP A 6 6.68 -2.01 -3.58
N VAL A 7 6.98 -0.76 -3.23
CA VAL A 7 8.33 -0.34 -2.85
C VAL A 7 8.31 0.76 -1.80
N SER A 8 9.41 0.85 -1.06
CA SER A 8 9.68 1.88 -0.06
C SER A 8 11.16 2.26 -0.04
N GLU A 9 11.57 3.15 0.84
CA GLU A 9 12.97 3.50 1.09
C GLU A 9 13.85 2.27 1.42
N HIS A 10 13.25 1.18 1.94
CA HIS A 10 13.98 -0.04 2.25
C HIS A 10 14.51 -0.79 1.03
N ASN A 11 13.96 -0.50 -0.16
CA ASN A 11 14.45 -1.06 -1.42
C ASN A 11 15.70 -0.33 -1.94
N GLY A 12 16.09 0.82 -1.32
CA GLY A 12 17.21 1.62 -1.78
C GLY A 12 16.99 2.25 -3.15
N GLU A 13 18.06 2.40 -3.91
CA GLU A 13 18.00 2.93 -5.28
C GLU A 13 17.48 1.88 -6.24
N ILE A 14 16.49 2.25 -7.06
CA ILE A 14 15.80 1.35 -7.99
C ILE A 14 16.07 1.78 -9.43
N ASP A 15 16.56 0.86 -10.26
CA ASP A 15 16.63 1.07 -11.70
C ASP A 15 15.27 0.82 -12.36
N TRP A 16 14.51 1.90 -12.54
CA TRP A 16 13.17 1.84 -13.12
C TRP A 16 13.16 1.46 -14.61
N HIS A 17 14.25 1.66 -15.36
CA HIS A 17 14.36 1.13 -16.71
C HIS A 17 14.39 -0.40 -16.72
N VAL A 18 15.18 -0.99 -15.83
CA VAL A 18 15.22 -2.44 -15.64
C VAL A 18 13.86 -2.96 -15.15
N MET A 19 13.18 -2.24 -14.26
CA MET A 19 11.81 -2.59 -13.86
C MET A 19 10.87 -2.69 -15.06
N LYS A 20 10.88 -1.67 -15.93
CA LYS A 20 10.04 -1.64 -17.14
C LYS A 20 10.37 -2.75 -18.11
N GLU A 21 11.64 -3.02 -18.35
CA GLU A 21 12.11 -4.11 -19.21
C GLU A 21 11.70 -5.50 -18.70
N ASN A 22 11.54 -5.67 -17.38
CA ASN A 22 11.06 -6.89 -16.74
C ASN A 22 9.52 -6.97 -16.61
N GLY A 23 8.80 -6.09 -17.32
CA GLY A 23 7.35 -6.13 -17.48
C GLY A 23 6.59 -5.53 -16.30
N ILE A 24 7.21 -4.68 -15.50
CA ILE A 24 6.52 -3.91 -14.46
C ILE A 24 5.78 -2.75 -15.13
N GLU A 25 4.48 -2.69 -14.90
CA GLU A 25 3.60 -1.69 -15.50
C GLU A 25 3.00 -0.72 -14.48
N PHE A 26 3.03 -1.07 -13.19
CA PHE A 26 2.63 -0.18 -12.10
C PHE A 26 3.50 -0.37 -10.86
N ALA A 27 3.51 0.65 -10.01
CA ALA A 27 4.13 0.63 -8.70
C ALA A 27 3.22 1.26 -7.64
N ILE A 28 3.19 0.67 -6.45
CA ILE A 28 2.59 1.27 -5.27
C ILE A 28 3.74 1.69 -4.35
N VAL A 29 3.92 2.98 -4.17
CA VAL A 29 5.10 3.53 -3.48
C VAL A 29 4.71 4.00 -2.09
N ARG A 30 5.44 3.58 -1.05
CA ARG A 30 5.18 4.10 0.30
C ARG A 30 5.37 5.61 0.30
N CYS A 31 4.33 6.35 0.72
CA CYS A 31 4.42 7.80 0.85
C CYS A 31 4.74 8.22 2.28
N THR A 32 4.10 7.59 3.26
CA THR A 32 4.21 7.94 4.67
C THR A 32 4.06 6.69 5.55
N TYR A 33 4.43 6.81 6.82
CA TYR A 33 4.15 5.81 7.84
C TYR A 33 3.94 6.48 9.20
N GLY A 34 3.02 5.93 10.01
CA GLY A 34 2.65 6.55 11.27
C GLY A 34 2.20 8.01 11.13
N LYS A 35 2.22 8.74 12.23
CA LYS A 35 1.60 10.08 12.31
C LYS A 35 2.39 11.19 11.65
N HIS A 36 3.72 11.03 11.44
CA HIS A 36 4.58 12.16 11.07
C HIS A 36 5.75 11.79 10.15
N GLU A 37 5.89 10.54 9.79
CA GLU A 37 7.05 10.07 9.02
C GLU A 37 6.74 10.02 7.52
N VAL A 38 7.70 10.45 6.73
CA VAL A 38 7.66 10.46 5.26
C VAL A 38 8.69 9.47 4.74
N ASP A 39 8.32 8.67 3.75
CA ASP A 39 9.27 7.82 3.05
C ASP A 39 10.23 8.69 2.22
N GLU A 40 11.52 8.60 2.52
CA GLU A 40 12.54 9.46 1.91
C GLU A 40 12.62 9.34 0.39
N ASN A 41 12.27 8.16 -0.15
CA ASN A 41 12.37 7.86 -1.58
C ASN A 41 11.04 8.03 -2.33
N PHE A 42 9.94 8.41 -1.65
CA PHE A 42 8.61 8.50 -2.27
C PHE A 42 8.60 9.32 -3.55
N ILE A 43 9.05 10.59 -3.45
CA ILE A 43 9.01 11.53 -4.58
C ILE A 43 9.89 11.06 -5.73
N GLU A 44 11.09 10.59 -5.40
CA GLU A 44 12.06 10.13 -6.39
C GLU A 44 11.56 8.87 -7.11
N ASN A 45 11.06 7.89 -6.37
CA ASN A 45 10.53 6.66 -6.93
C ASN A 45 9.35 6.91 -7.89
N VAL A 46 8.38 7.75 -7.49
CA VAL A 46 7.24 8.08 -8.35
C VAL A 46 7.70 8.81 -9.63
N ARG A 47 8.60 9.80 -9.53
CA ARG A 47 9.12 10.52 -10.70
C ARG A 47 9.87 9.61 -11.67
N ASN A 48 10.73 8.75 -11.14
CA ASN A 48 11.53 7.84 -11.95
C ASN A 48 10.67 6.74 -12.60
N ALA A 49 9.67 6.22 -11.90
CA ALA A 49 8.69 5.29 -12.45
C ALA A 49 7.88 5.93 -13.60
N HIS A 50 7.40 7.15 -13.41
CA HIS A 50 6.70 7.91 -14.46
C HIS A 50 7.57 8.18 -15.67
N ALA A 51 8.86 8.48 -15.49
CA ALA A 51 9.79 8.76 -16.59
C ALA A 51 9.92 7.59 -17.58
N VAL A 52 9.65 6.35 -17.11
CA VAL A 52 9.66 5.13 -17.95
C VAL A 52 8.24 4.62 -18.26
N GLY A 53 7.19 5.39 -17.95
CA GLY A 53 5.81 5.04 -18.25
C GLY A 53 5.23 3.92 -17.37
N ILE A 54 5.65 3.85 -16.11
CA ILE A 54 5.05 3.02 -15.07
C ILE A 54 4.04 3.88 -14.31
N LYS A 55 2.79 3.41 -14.18
CA LYS A 55 1.74 4.08 -13.41
C LYS A 55 1.98 3.94 -11.92
N CYS A 56 1.67 4.98 -11.13
CA CYS A 56 1.91 4.98 -9.70
C CYS A 56 0.64 5.13 -8.87
N GLY A 57 0.59 4.41 -7.78
CA GLY A 57 -0.22 4.66 -6.60
C GLY A 57 0.68 4.85 -5.39
N ALA A 58 0.08 4.95 -4.22
CA ALA A 58 0.83 5.09 -2.98
C ALA A 58 0.28 4.17 -1.88
N TYR A 59 1.07 3.98 -0.82
CA TYR A 59 0.53 3.41 0.42
C TYR A 59 1.05 4.15 1.65
N HIS A 60 0.26 4.09 2.70
CA HIS A 60 0.59 4.57 4.03
C HIS A 60 0.66 3.38 4.99
N TYR A 61 1.81 3.13 5.62
CA TYR A 61 1.97 2.08 6.64
C TYR A 61 1.47 2.58 8.00
N SER A 62 0.43 1.95 8.54
CA SER A 62 -0.26 2.44 9.72
C SER A 62 0.31 1.93 11.04
N TYR A 63 0.54 2.87 11.96
CA TYR A 63 0.77 2.63 13.39
C TYR A 63 -0.43 3.02 14.26
N ALA A 64 -1.58 3.30 13.66
CA ALA A 64 -2.77 3.71 14.40
C ALA A 64 -3.23 2.63 15.39
N LEU A 65 -3.49 3.06 16.63
CA LEU A 65 -4.06 2.26 17.70
C LEU A 65 -5.49 2.70 18.04
N SER A 66 -5.98 3.75 17.41
CA SER A 66 -7.32 4.30 17.58
C SER A 66 -7.82 4.97 16.30
N VAL A 67 -9.12 5.29 16.29
CA VAL A 67 -9.74 6.07 15.20
C VAL A 67 -9.10 7.45 15.08
N GLU A 68 -8.80 8.09 16.21
CA GLU A 68 -8.14 9.40 16.28
C GLU A 68 -6.74 9.37 15.68
N ASP A 69 -5.99 8.29 15.94
CA ASP A 69 -4.67 8.09 15.33
C ASP A 69 -4.76 7.99 13.81
N ALA A 70 -5.73 7.21 13.31
CA ALA A 70 -5.94 7.05 11.87
C ALA A 70 -6.33 8.36 11.16
N VAL A 71 -7.08 9.24 11.84
CA VAL A 71 -7.38 10.57 11.31
C VAL A 71 -6.10 11.41 11.17
N ILE A 72 -5.24 11.41 12.18
CA ILE A 72 -3.95 12.13 12.13
C ILE A 72 -3.06 11.56 11.01
N GLU A 73 -2.99 10.24 10.89
CA GLU A 73 -2.24 9.58 9.81
C GLU A 73 -2.78 9.95 8.42
N ALA A 74 -4.11 10.01 8.27
CA ALA A 74 -4.75 10.40 7.01
C ALA A 74 -4.45 11.86 6.62
N GLU A 75 -4.53 12.79 7.58
CA GLU A 75 -4.22 14.21 7.37
C GLU A 75 -2.76 14.37 6.97
N HIS A 76 -1.84 13.71 7.66
CA HIS A 76 -0.41 13.73 7.32
C HIS A 76 -0.14 13.14 5.94
N CYS A 77 -0.69 11.97 5.63
CA CYS A 77 -0.55 11.35 4.31
C CYS A 77 -1.07 12.26 3.19
N ARG A 78 -2.24 12.88 3.40
CA ARG A 78 -2.83 13.82 2.48
C ARG A 78 -1.94 15.04 2.24
N GLU A 79 -1.41 15.62 3.30
CA GLU A 79 -0.52 16.78 3.23
C GLU A 79 0.75 16.47 2.40
N VAL A 80 1.37 15.31 2.62
CA VAL A 80 2.56 14.88 1.88
C VAL A 80 2.25 14.70 0.38
N ILE A 81 1.14 14.03 0.06
CA ILE A 81 0.74 13.83 -1.34
C ILE A 81 0.46 15.18 -2.02
N ASP A 82 -0.30 16.07 -1.40
CA ASP A 82 -0.63 17.38 -1.97
C ASP A 82 0.63 18.24 -2.19
N HIS A 83 1.56 18.26 -1.23
CA HIS A 83 2.82 19.01 -1.35
C HIS A 83 3.78 18.42 -2.39
N SER A 84 3.71 17.13 -2.65
CA SER A 84 4.57 16.49 -3.66
C SER A 84 4.29 16.98 -5.08
N GLY A 85 3.06 17.40 -5.36
CA GLY A 85 2.57 17.78 -6.68
C GLY A 85 2.59 16.63 -7.68
N LEU A 86 2.70 15.38 -7.23
CA LEU A 86 2.73 14.19 -8.07
C LEU A 86 1.32 13.76 -8.47
N LEU A 87 1.19 13.24 -9.69
CA LEU A 87 -0.01 12.55 -10.12
C LEU A 87 0.07 11.09 -9.64
N LEU A 88 -0.99 10.61 -8.98
CA LEU A 88 -1.17 9.20 -8.67
C LEU A 88 -2.35 8.70 -9.50
N GLU A 89 -2.09 7.81 -10.46
CA GLU A 89 -3.12 7.24 -11.33
C GLU A 89 -3.87 6.09 -10.67
N LEU A 90 -3.25 5.49 -9.64
CA LEU A 90 -3.80 4.37 -8.88
C LEU A 90 -4.16 4.84 -7.45
N PRO A 91 -4.96 4.04 -6.71
CA PRO A 91 -5.36 4.41 -5.36
C PRO A 91 -4.20 4.62 -4.39
N VAL A 92 -4.49 5.32 -3.30
CA VAL A 92 -3.68 5.31 -2.08
C VAL A 92 -4.21 4.20 -1.17
N PHE A 93 -3.35 3.30 -0.70
CA PHE A 93 -3.76 2.20 0.17
C PHE A 93 -3.39 2.47 1.62
N PHE A 94 -4.35 2.27 2.51
CA PHE A 94 -4.12 2.19 3.94
C PHE A 94 -3.63 0.79 4.27
N ASP A 95 -2.38 0.67 4.67
CA ASP A 95 -1.73 -0.59 5.01
C ASP A 95 -1.96 -0.90 6.49
N MET A 96 -2.94 -1.79 6.72
CA MET A 96 -3.39 -2.17 8.06
C MET A 96 -2.93 -3.58 8.40
N GLU A 97 -1.80 -3.64 9.08
CA GLU A 97 -1.16 -4.86 9.54
C GLU A 97 -0.38 -4.66 10.85
N ASP A 98 0.27 -5.69 11.35
CA ASP A 98 1.17 -5.63 12.50
C ASP A 98 2.43 -6.47 12.26
N ALA A 99 3.02 -6.38 11.05
CA ALA A 99 4.17 -7.20 10.65
C ALA A 99 5.40 -6.99 11.55
N ASP A 100 5.58 -5.81 12.10
CA ASP A 100 6.65 -5.48 13.03
C ASP A 100 6.27 -5.69 14.52
N GLY A 101 5.03 -6.10 14.82
CA GLY A 101 4.53 -6.33 16.17
C GLY A 101 4.35 -5.04 17.00
N TYR A 102 4.27 -3.88 16.34
CA TYR A 102 4.10 -2.59 17.04
C TYR A 102 2.78 -2.55 17.81
N LYS A 103 1.68 -2.88 17.16
CA LYS A 103 0.34 -2.83 17.75
C LYS A 103 0.23 -3.81 18.92
N GLU A 104 0.73 -5.04 18.78
CA GLU A 104 0.77 -6.02 19.86
C GLU A 104 1.57 -5.52 21.07
N ARG A 105 2.78 -4.98 20.84
CA ARG A 105 3.64 -4.45 21.93
C ARG A 105 3.02 -3.27 22.69
N HIS A 106 2.10 -2.54 22.05
CA HIS A 106 1.37 -1.44 22.69
C HIS A 106 0.03 -1.85 23.28
N GLY A 107 -0.24 -3.17 23.35
CA GLY A 107 -1.45 -3.70 23.97
C GLY A 107 -2.72 -3.45 23.17
N PHE A 108 -2.59 -3.30 21.84
CA PHE A 108 -3.72 -3.12 20.95
C PHE A 108 -4.66 -4.35 21.01
N ASN A 109 -5.93 -4.08 21.13
CA ASN A 109 -6.94 -5.13 21.07
C ASN A 109 -7.34 -5.35 19.61
N PHE A 110 -7.02 -6.52 19.06
CA PHE A 110 -7.33 -6.87 17.69
C PHE A 110 -8.83 -7.20 17.53
N ASP A 111 -9.68 -6.19 17.75
CA ASP A 111 -11.13 -6.29 17.61
C ASP A 111 -11.56 -5.93 16.19
N PHE A 112 -12.45 -6.76 15.61
CA PHE A 112 -12.96 -6.61 14.25
C PHE A 112 -13.61 -5.24 13.98
N ASN A 113 -14.44 -4.77 14.91
CA ASN A 113 -15.15 -3.50 14.73
C ASN A 113 -14.19 -2.30 14.88
N GLU A 114 -13.25 -2.38 15.83
CA GLU A 114 -12.27 -1.33 16.07
C GLU A 114 -11.32 -1.18 14.88
N ILE A 115 -10.76 -2.28 14.37
CA ILE A 115 -9.88 -2.26 13.20
C ILE A 115 -10.63 -1.74 11.95
N THR A 116 -11.86 -2.19 11.74
CA THR A 116 -12.69 -1.67 10.65
C THR A 116 -12.97 -0.18 10.79
N ALA A 117 -13.22 0.31 12.01
CA ALA A 117 -13.45 1.73 12.28
C ALA A 117 -12.18 2.56 12.01
N ILE A 118 -11.00 2.07 12.39
CA ILE A 118 -9.69 2.69 12.09
C ILE A 118 -9.50 2.79 10.56
N CYS A 119 -9.69 1.70 9.81
CA CYS A 119 -9.59 1.71 8.35
C CYS A 119 -10.56 2.73 7.72
N ARG A 120 -11.80 2.75 8.17
CA ARG A 120 -12.83 3.67 7.70
C ARG A 120 -12.47 5.13 7.95
N ALA A 121 -11.90 5.42 9.13
CA ALA A 121 -11.49 6.76 9.50
C ALA A 121 -10.40 7.28 8.55
N PHE A 122 -9.35 6.50 8.31
CA PHE A 122 -8.30 6.87 7.37
C PHE A 122 -8.85 7.11 5.96
N ILE A 123 -9.59 6.14 5.41
CA ILE A 123 -10.14 6.21 4.05
C ILE A 123 -11.01 7.46 3.87
N THR A 124 -11.86 7.75 4.87
CA THR A 124 -12.77 8.90 4.81
C THR A 124 -12.02 10.23 4.89
N HIS A 125 -11.05 10.35 5.80
CA HIS A 125 -10.34 11.61 6.05
C HIS A 125 -9.26 11.90 5.01
N LEU A 126 -8.66 10.87 4.41
CA LEU A 126 -7.73 11.07 3.30
C LEU A 126 -8.38 11.85 2.15
N GLY A 127 -9.65 11.60 1.84
CA GLY A 127 -10.40 12.36 0.82
C GLY A 127 -9.88 12.20 -0.61
N LEU A 128 -9.14 11.12 -0.89
CA LEU A 128 -8.65 10.72 -2.20
C LEU A 128 -9.24 9.36 -2.59
N ASN A 129 -8.94 8.90 -3.82
CA ASN A 129 -9.19 7.50 -4.18
C ASN A 129 -8.34 6.60 -3.29
N CYS A 130 -8.98 5.94 -2.33
CA CYS A 130 -8.31 5.19 -1.28
C CYS A 130 -8.84 3.76 -1.19
N GLY A 131 -7.93 2.84 -0.89
CA GLY A 131 -8.22 1.45 -0.62
C GLY A 131 -7.61 0.97 0.70
N VAL A 132 -7.80 -0.30 1.01
CA VAL A 132 -7.18 -0.98 2.15
C VAL A 132 -6.26 -2.09 1.66
N TYR A 133 -5.05 -2.17 2.25
CA TYR A 133 -4.16 -3.33 2.15
C TYR A 133 -4.16 -4.06 3.48
N ALA A 134 -4.23 -5.37 3.40
CA ALA A 134 -3.98 -6.27 4.51
C ALA A 134 -3.67 -7.69 4.00
N SER A 135 -3.12 -8.54 4.87
CA SER A 135 -3.02 -9.96 4.57
C SER A 135 -4.40 -10.60 4.45
N TYR A 136 -4.47 -11.69 3.67
CA TYR A 136 -5.72 -12.47 3.52
C TYR A 136 -6.34 -12.84 4.87
N SER A 137 -5.53 -13.25 5.84
CA SER A 137 -6.02 -13.60 7.17
C SER A 137 -6.62 -12.42 7.93
N TRP A 138 -6.08 -11.20 7.75
CA TRP A 138 -6.63 -10.00 8.36
C TRP A 138 -7.94 -9.57 7.69
N LEU A 139 -8.04 -9.66 6.38
CA LEU A 139 -9.28 -9.40 5.64
C LEU A 139 -10.41 -10.33 6.04
N GLU A 140 -10.09 -11.60 6.36
CA GLU A 140 -11.09 -12.58 6.80
C GLU A 140 -11.47 -12.42 8.29
N SER A 141 -10.52 -11.97 9.13
CA SER A 141 -10.70 -12.06 10.59
C SER A 141 -10.93 -10.71 11.27
N TYR A 142 -10.40 -9.60 10.71
CA TYR A 142 -10.33 -8.33 11.42
C TYR A 142 -10.89 -7.13 10.65
N ILE A 143 -11.20 -7.25 9.35
CA ILE A 143 -11.63 -6.11 8.54
C ILE A 143 -12.94 -6.42 7.83
N ASP A 144 -14.00 -5.66 8.13
CA ASP A 144 -15.22 -5.66 7.33
C ASP A 144 -15.00 -4.86 6.04
N TRP A 145 -14.21 -5.44 5.13
CA TRP A 145 -13.86 -4.83 3.86
C TRP A 145 -15.09 -4.58 2.96
N VAL A 146 -16.16 -5.37 3.11
CA VAL A 146 -17.41 -5.17 2.38
C VAL A 146 -18.04 -3.83 2.77
N SER A 147 -18.11 -3.54 4.06
CA SER A 147 -18.70 -2.29 4.55
C SER A 147 -17.82 -1.06 4.29
N LEU A 148 -16.51 -1.24 4.06
CA LEU A 148 -15.62 -0.16 3.65
C LEU A 148 -15.94 0.35 2.25
N GLY A 149 -16.35 -0.53 1.33
CA GLY A 149 -16.77 -0.15 -0.03
C GLY A 149 -15.66 0.49 -0.87
N CYS A 150 -14.42 0.11 -0.63
CA CYS A 150 -13.22 0.64 -1.29
C CYS A 150 -12.44 -0.45 -2.03
N ALA A 151 -11.38 -0.05 -2.75
CA ALA A 151 -10.44 -1.00 -3.36
C ALA A 151 -9.75 -1.83 -2.27
N VAL A 152 -9.60 -3.14 -2.51
CA VAL A 152 -8.89 -4.04 -1.59
C VAL A 152 -7.66 -4.60 -2.27
N TRP A 153 -6.53 -4.43 -1.61
CA TRP A 153 -5.26 -5.01 -1.97
C TRP A 153 -4.95 -6.16 -1.00
N ASN A 154 -5.12 -7.39 -1.49
CA ASN A 154 -4.92 -8.60 -0.70
C ASN A 154 -3.46 -9.06 -0.74
N ALA A 155 -2.84 -9.30 0.41
CA ALA A 155 -1.57 -10.00 0.50
C ALA A 155 -1.79 -11.47 0.83
N GLN A 156 -1.42 -12.33 -0.12
CA GLN A 156 -1.49 -13.77 0.03
C GLN A 156 -0.37 -14.41 -0.80
N TRP A 157 0.72 -14.75 -0.17
CA TRP A 157 1.90 -15.31 -0.84
C TRP A 157 1.69 -16.79 -1.18
N SER A 158 1.03 -17.00 -2.29
CA SER A 158 0.64 -18.33 -2.76
C SER A 158 0.56 -18.37 -4.29
N SER A 159 0.26 -19.55 -4.84
CA SER A 159 0.05 -19.71 -6.29
C SER A 159 -1.33 -19.23 -6.76
N ASN A 160 -2.26 -18.95 -5.84
CA ASN A 160 -3.62 -18.53 -6.14
C ASN A 160 -4.01 -17.38 -5.24
N ASP A 161 -4.81 -16.46 -5.78
CA ASP A 161 -5.51 -15.45 -5.01
C ASP A 161 -6.92 -15.97 -4.66
N ASP A 162 -7.15 -16.26 -3.39
CA ASP A 162 -8.45 -16.74 -2.92
C ASP A 162 -9.44 -15.59 -2.67
N PHE A 163 -8.93 -14.35 -2.60
CA PHE A 163 -9.74 -13.16 -2.30
C PHE A 163 -10.30 -12.46 -3.54
N LYS A 164 -9.46 -12.25 -4.59
CA LYS A 164 -9.77 -11.57 -5.85
C LYS A 164 -10.34 -10.15 -5.66
N GLY A 165 -9.59 -9.31 -4.93
CA GLY A 165 -9.89 -7.89 -4.76
C GLY A 165 -9.52 -7.02 -5.97
N TYR A 166 -9.13 -5.79 -5.71
CA TYR A 166 -8.58 -4.88 -6.71
C TYR A 166 -7.17 -5.29 -7.15
N MET A 167 -6.34 -5.72 -6.19
CA MET A 167 -4.95 -6.10 -6.39
C MET A 167 -4.54 -7.24 -5.45
N TRP A 168 -3.57 -8.03 -5.86
CA TRP A 168 -3.02 -9.16 -5.14
C TRP A 168 -1.49 -9.05 -5.04
N GLN A 169 -0.95 -8.96 -3.82
CA GLN A 169 0.46 -9.15 -3.54
C GLN A 169 0.71 -10.66 -3.41
N PHE A 170 1.36 -11.23 -4.42
CA PHE A 170 1.49 -12.70 -4.51
C PHE A 170 2.81 -13.22 -3.93
N THR A 171 3.77 -12.35 -3.66
CA THR A 171 5.10 -12.69 -3.11
C THR A 171 5.80 -11.48 -2.53
N ASP A 172 6.62 -11.71 -1.53
CA ASP A 172 7.61 -10.78 -0.95
C ASP A 172 9.02 -10.98 -1.51
N ASN A 173 9.18 -11.80 -2.55
CA ASN A 173 10.48 -12.27 -3.00
C ASN A 173 10.57 -12.38 -4.53
N MET A 174 10.01 -11.41 -5.26
CA MET A 174 10.14 -11.37 -6.71
C MET A 174 11.53 -10.87 -7.11
N TYR A 175 12.23 -11.65 -7.93
CA TYR A 175 13.55 -11.28 -8.42
C TYR A 175 13.46 -10.34 -9.63
N ILE A 176 14.09 -9.17 -9.52
CA ILE A 176 14.34 -8.22 -10.62
C ILE A 176 15.76 -7.66 -10.45
N PRO A 177 16.63 -7.73 -11.44
CA PRO A 177 18.06 -7.39 -11.29
C PRO A 177 18.29 -5.86 -11.35
N THR A 178 17.83 -5.12 -10.35
CA THR A 178 17.94 -3.65 -10.27
C THR A 178 18.96 -3.16 -9.23
N GLY A 179 19.77 -4.06 -8.66
CA GLY A 179 20.69 -3.74 -7.58
C GLY A 179 20.19 -4.22 -6.21
N ASN A 180 18.95 -3.95 -5.84
CA ASN A 180 18.23 -4.72 -4.83
C ASN A 180 17.41 -5.79 -5.58
N GLU A 181 17.66 -7.05 -5.32
CA GLU A 181 17.16 -8.14 -6.19
C GLU A 181 15.82 -8.71 -5.77
N LYS A 182 15.23 -8.21 -4.67
CA LYS A 182 13.99 -8.75 -4.10
C LYS A 182 12.96 -7.65 -3.91
N TYR A 183 11.79 -7.89 -4.45
CA TYR A 183 10.66 -6.98 -4.41
C TYR A 183 9.38 -7.70 -4.05
N ASP A 184 8.46 -6.96 -3.49
CA ASP A 184 7.08 -7.40 -3.36
C ASP A 184 6.40 -7.35 -4.73
N GLY A 185 5.92 -8.52 -5.16
CA GLY A 185 5.32 -8.67 -6.48
C GLY A 185 3.81 -8.63 -6.43
N ASN A 186 3.22 -7.90 -7.37
CA ASN A 186 1.78 -7.65 -7.41
C ASN A 186 1.16 -7.96 -8.76
N TYR A 187 -0.11 -8.37 -8.73
CA TYR A 187 -1.00 -8.38 -9.87
C TYR A 187 -2.23 -7.50 -9.61
N MET A 188 -2.51 -6.58 -10.52
CA MET A 188 -3.75 -5.80 -10.54
C MET A 188 -4.73 -6.43 -11.54
N TYR A 189 -6.00 -6.53 -11.15
CA TYR A 189 -7.05 -7.09 -12.01
C TYR A 189 -7.57 -6.02 -12.97
N VAL A 190 -7.61 -6.33 -14.28
CA VAL A 190 -7.92 -5.36 -15.35
C VAL A 190 -9.37 -4.88 -15.31
N ASP A 191 -10.26 -5.70 -14.78
CA ASP A 191 -11.70 -5.39 -14.71
C ASP A 191 -12.05 -4.34 -13.63
N THR A 192 -11.03 -3.82 -12.94
CA THR A 192 -11.16 -2.84 -11.85
C THR A 192 -10.68 -1.43 -12.23
N LEU A 193 -10.31 -1.21 -13.49
CA LEU A 193 -9.86 0.09 -14.02
C LEU A 193 -11.01 0.91 -14.62
#